data_679a17f4499c2561c2f3359144979124
#
_entry.id   679a17f4499c2561c2f3359144979124
#
_cell.length_a   1.000
_cell.length_b   1.000
_cell.length_c   1.000
_cell.angle_alpha   90.00
_cell.angle_beta   90.00
_cell.angle_gamma   90.00
#
_symmetry.space_group_name_H-M   'P 1'
#
loop_
_entity.id
_entity.type
_entity.pdbx_description
1 polymer ?
#
loop_
_entity_poly.entity_id
_entity_poly.type
_entity_poly.pdbx_seq_one_letter_code
_entity_poly.pdbx_strand_id
1 'polypeptide(L)'
;TLARSRLAFSNGSDVRVGTNLRGGTMQFLHVSELAYVSVHAPWRAREIRTGAINTVPPGGFILKESTHEGGRYGVNYELTRQAMENMGKSELSPLDFRFFFFSWFDQDEYTLPGRGRWSRELDEYFLSLERETGVVLDAGQKRWYARMARVMGASMKQEYPGTPQEAFATGEEGSIYGSRIMALRERGR
;
A
#
# COMPACT_ATOMS: atom_id res chain seq x y z
N THR A 1 14.23 21.47 10.30
CA THR A 1 13.34 21.30 11.47
C THR A 1 11.96 20.99 10.94
N LEU A 2 11.53 19.74 10.98
CA LEU A 2 10.17 19.34 10.60
C LEU A 2 9.23 19.87 11.70
N ALA A 3 8.41 20.85 11.34
CA ALA A 3 7.39 21.37 12.22
C ALA A 3 6.40 20.25 12.57
N ARG A 4 6.28 19.92 13.83
CA ARG A 4 5.20 19.04 14.31
C ARG A 4 3.92 19.86 14.29
N SER A 5 3.00 19.51 13.40
CA SER A 5 1.66 20.08 13.44
C SER A 5 0.86 19.39 14.53
N ARG A 6 0.29 20.17 15.44
CA ARG A 6 -0.62 19.70 16.50
C ARG A 6 -1.90 20.50 16.44
N LEU A 7 -3.03 19.82 16.40
CA LEU A 7 -4.34 20.40 16.56
C LEU A 7 -4.92 19.89 17.88
N ALA A 8 -5.20 20.80 18.81
CA ALA A 8 -5.81 20.50 20.09
C ALA A 8 -7.30 20.89 20.08
N PHE A 9 -8.13 20.06 20.70
CA PHE A 9 -9.57 20.26 20.81
C PHE A 9 -9.97 20.65 22.24
N SER A 10 -11.12 21.29 22.39
CA SER A 10 -11.64 21.76 23.68
C SER A 10 -11.94 20.65 24.69
N ASN A 11 -12.13 19.42 24.20
CA ASN A 11 -12.36 18.23 25.04
C ASN A 11 -11.05 17.60 25.55
N GLY A 12 -9.90 18.23 25.30
CA GLY A 12 -8.58 17.75 25.73
C GLY A 12 -7.90 16.75 24.79
N SER A 13 -8.57 16.33 23.70
CA SER A 13 -7.93 15.48 22.67
C SER A 13 -7.02 16.29 21.75
N ASP A 14 -6.10 15.62 21.08
CA ASP A 14 -5.27 16.26 20.05
C ASP A 14 -4.95 15.32 18.88
N VAL A 15 -4.72 15.92 17.71
CA VAL A 15 -4.17 15.26 16.54
C VAL A 15 -2.75 15.79 16.30
N ARG A 16 -1.84 14.89 16.04
CA ARG A 16 -0.43 15.22 15.74
C ARG A 16 -0.03 14.63 14.40
N VAL A 17 0.62 15.44 13.58
CA VAL A 17 1.20 15.02 12.31
C VAL A 17 2.72 15.13 12.42
N GLY A 18 3.43 14.11 12.01
CA GLY A 18 4.89 14.10 12.05
C GLY A 18 5.49 12.87 11.42
N THR A 19 6.78 12.93 11.17
CA THR A 19 7.54 11.82 10.57
C THR A 19 8.17 10.88 11.61
N ASN A 20 8.13 11.27 12.89
CA ASN A 20 8.59 10.46 14.02
C ASN A 20 7.68 10.74 15.22
N LEU A 21 6.84 9.78 15.57
CA LEU A 21 5.86 9.86 16.66
C LEU A 21 6.25 8.90 17.79
N ARG A 22 7.45 9.04 18.32
CA ARG A 22 7.90 8.31 19.50
C ARG A 22 7.57 9.04 20.79
N GLY A 23 7.37 8.30 21.86
CA GLY A 23 7.23 8.84 23.21
C GLY A 23 5.86 9.47 23.44
N GLY A 24 4.90 8.69 23.79
CA GLY A 24 3.54 9.06 24.10
C GLY A 24 2.61 7.87 23.94
N THR A 25 1.36 8.03 24.34
CA THR A 25 0.29 7.05 24.12
C THR A 25 -0.68 7.64 23.12
N MET A 26 -1.02 6.90 22.09
CA MET A 26 -1.95 7.30 21.05
C MET A 26 -3.07 6.27 20.95
N GLN A 27 -4.32 6.72 20.96
CA GLN A 27 -5.50 5.85 20.79
C GLN A 27 -5.70 5.46 19.33
N PHE A 28 -5.25 6.32 18.41
CA PHE A 28 -5.31 6.11 16.97
C PHE A 28 -3.97 6.50 16.32
N LEU A 29 -3.43 5.60 15.52
CA LEU A 29 -2.25 5.84 14.68
C LEU A 29 -2.58 5.60 13.23
N HIS A 30 -2.38 6.60 12.38
CA HIS A 30 -2.43 6.45 10.92
C HIS A 30 -1.00 6.53 10.36
N VAL A 31 -0.59 5.48 9.67
CA VAL A 31 0.70 5.41 8.96
C VAL A 31 0.41 5.42 7.47
N SER A 32 0.66 6.57 6.85
CA SER A 32 0.47 6.78 5.42
C SER A 32 1.76 6.48 4.66
N GLU A 33 1.64 5.91 3.47
CA GLU A 33 2.71 5.66 2.51
C GLU A 33 3.90 4.88 3.07
N LEU A 34 3.64 3.84 3.88
CA LEU A 34 4.71 3.05 4.48
C LEU A 34 5.56 2.30 3.44
N ALA A 35 5.01 1.96 2.26
CA ALA A 35 5.79 1.34 1.19
C ALA A 35 6.83 2.30 0.64
N TYR A 36 6.44 3.54 0.33
CA TYR A 36 7.39 4.60 -0.07
C TYR A 36 8.48 4.81 0.99
N VAL A 37 8.09 4.93 2.26
CA VAL A 37 9.05 5.08 3.37
C VAL A 37 9.97 3.87 3.48
N SER A 38 9.47 2.65 3.24
CA SER A 38 10.27 1.43 3.29
C SER A 38 11.35 1.37 2.22
N VAL A 39 11.09 1.93 1.03
CA VAL A 39 12.04 1.98 -0.08
C VAL A 39 13.04 3.13 0.07
N HIS A 40 12.54 4.34 0.37
CA HIS A 40 13.35 5.56 0.31
C HIS A 40 14.03 5.93 1.64
N ALA A 41 13.50 5.46 2.76
CA ALA A 41 14.05 5.66 4.10
C ALA A 41 13.86 4.41 5.00
N PRO A 42 14.51 3.27 4.69
CA PRO A 42 14.29 2.00 5.39
C PRO A 42 14.50 2.07 6.90
N TRP A 43 15.45 2.87 7.36
CA TRP A 43 15.69 3.12 8.78
C TRP A 43 14.46 3.75 9.46
N ARG A 44 13.76 4.66 8.77
CA ARG A 44 12.54 5.30 9.28
C ARG A 44 11.37 4.31 9.31
N ALA A 45 11.24 3.45 8.30
CA ALA A 45 10.24 2.38 8.33
C ALA A 45 10.42 1.46 9.53
N ARG A 46 11.67 1.10 9.87
CA ARG A 46 11.98 0.36 11.10
C ARG A 46 11.62 1.13 12.36
N GLU A 47 11.90 2.43 12.42
CA GLU A 47 11.48 3.27 13.56
C GLU A 47 9.97 3.33 13.73
N ILE A 48 9.20 3.41 12.64
CA ILE A 48 7.74 3.35 12.68
C ILE A 48 7.31 2.01 13.27
N ARG A 49 7.84 0.89 12.78
CA ARG A 49 7.52 -0.46 13.26
C ARG A 49 7.86 -0.66 14.75
N THR A 50 9.02 -0.23 15.19
CA THR A 50 9.51 -0.48 16.55
C THR A 50 9.17 0.62 17.55
N GLY A 51 8.78 1.79 17.07
CA GLY A 51 8.49 2.97 17.89
C GLY A 51 7.03 3.38 17.81
N ALA A 52 6.58 3.89 16.67
CA ALA A 52 5.24 4.48 16.56
C ALA A 52 4.11 3.45 16.80
N ILE A 53 4.21 2.25 16.23
CA ILE A 53 3.20 1.19 16.42
C ILE A 53 3.06 0.83 17.91
N ASN A 54 4.15 0.77 18.65
CA ASN A 54 4.14 0.43 20.07
C ASN A 54 3.61 1.55 20.99
N THR A 55 3.30 2.72 20.45
CA THR A 55 2.67 3.81 21.21
C THR A 55 1.15 3.64 21.35
N VAL A 56 0.57 2.71 20.60
CA VAL A 56 -0.86 2.41 20.62
C VAL A 56 -1.09 1.26 21.60
N PRO A 57 -1.82 1.50 22.71
CA PRO A 57 -2.09 0.45 23.70
C PRO A 57 -3.14 -0.55 23.18
N PRO A 58 -3.29 -1.69 23.85
CA PRO A 58 -4.42 -2.60 23.60
C PRO A 58 -5.75 -1.87 23.64
N GLY A 59 -6.61 -2.10 22.65
CA GLY A 59 -7.88 -1.37 22.48
C GLY A 59 -7.77 -0.08 21.67
N GLY A 60 -6.56 0.38 21.33
CA GLY A 60 -6.35 1.43 20.35
C GLY A 60 -6.46 0.91 18.92
N PHE A 61 -6.36 1.81 17.95
CA PHE A 61 -6.55 1.49 16.54
C PHE A 61 -5.33 1.95 15.70
N ILE A 62 -4.87 1.09 14.81
CA ILE A 62 -3.79 1.39 13.87
C ILE A 62 -4.30 1.19 12.45
N LEU A 63 -4.21 2.24 11.63
CA LEU A 63 -4.44 2.20 10.21
C LEU A 63 -3.09 2.37 9.49
N LYS A 64 -2.76 1.43 8.62
CA LYS A 64 -1.62 1.52 7.71
C LYS A 64 -2.14 1.43 6.28
N GLU A 65 -1.85 2.42 5.45
CA GLU A 65 -2.18 2.38 4.03
C GLU A 65 -0.98 2.80 3.17
N SER A 66 -0.93 2.28 1.96
CA SER A 66 0.07 2.64 0.97
C SER A 66 -0.26 2.04 -0.39
N THR A 67 0.08 2.74 -1.48
CA THR A 67 0.40 2.09 -2.74
C THR A 67 1.65 1.24 -2.55
N HIS A 68 1.64 0.01 -3.07
CA HIS A 68 2.79 -0.87 -2.86
C HIS A 68 3.97 -0.46 -3.71
N GLU A 69 5.16 -0.41 -3.09
CA GLU A 69 6.44 -0.10 -3.73
C GLU A 69 7.53 -1.01 -3.15
N GLY A 70 8.56 -1.29 -3.94
CA GLY A 70 9.72 -2.07 -3.50
C GLY A 70 9.60 -3.58 -3.63
N GLY A 71 8.58 -4.08 -4.33
CA GLY A 71 8.41 -5.51 -4.55
C GLY A 71 8.21 -6.29 -3.25
N ARG A 72 8.85 -7.46 -3.13
CA ARG A 72 8.70 -8.37 -1.98
C ARG A 72 9.68 -8.11 -0.85
N TYR A 73 9.99 -6.84 -0.57
CA TYR A 73 10.97 -6.45 0.44
C TYR A 73 10.50 -5.30 1.31
N GLY A 74 11.16 -5.17 2.48
CA GLY A 74 10.98 -4.04 3.39
C GLY A 74 9.82 -4.20 4.37
N VAL A 75 9.78 -3.27 5.33
CA VAL A 75 8.85 -3.31 6.47
C VAL A 75 7.39 -3.35 6.03
N ASN A 76 7.04 -2.56 4.99
CA ASN A 76 5.65 -2.56 4.49
C ASN A 76 5.25 -3.93 3.95
N TYR A 77 6.10 -4.55 3.11
CA TYR A 77 5.83 -5.87 2.57
C TYR A 77 5.68 -6.93 3.68
N GLU A 78 6.62 -6.96 4.63
CA GLU A 78 6.59 -7.91 5.75
C GLU A 78 5.31 -7.82 6.57
N LEU A 79 4.90 -6.61 6.96
CA LEU A 79 3.66 -6.37 7.71
C LEU A 79 2.42 -6.74 6.88
N THR A 80 2.42 -6.42 5.59
CA THR A 80 1.30 -6.75 4.69
C THR A 80 1.18 -8.26 4.50
N ARG A 81 2.30 -8.97 4.29
CA ARG A 81 2.31 -10.43 4.17
C ARG A 81 1.77 -11.10 5.45
N GLN A 82 2.21 -10.65 6.62
CA GLN A 82 1.68 -11.15 7.90
C GLN A 82 0.16 -10.92 8.02
N ALA A 83 -0.32 -9.74 7.61
CA ALA A 83 -1.76 -9.45 7.62
C ALA A 83 -2.53 -10.34 6.62
N MET A 84 -1.96 -10.64 5.45
CA MET A 84 -2.55 -11.57 4.48
C MET A 84 -2.61 -13.00 5.02
N GLU A 85 -1.59 -13.47 5.73
CA GLU A 85 -1.57 -14.78 6.39
C GLU A 85 -2.68 -14.91 7.45
N ASN A 86 -3.17 -13.80 7.97
CA ASN A 86 -4.27 -13.75 8.93
C ASN A 86 -5.67 -13.85 8.29
N MET A 87 -5.81 -13.67 6.97
CA MET A 87 -7.12 -13.62 6.29
C MET A 87 -7.96 -14.88 6.47
N GLY A 88 -7.34 -16.05 6.65
CA GLY A 88 -8.03 -17.32 6.85
C GLY A 88 -8.29 -17.68 8.32
N LYS A 89 -7.88 -16.87 9.27
CA LYS A 89 -8.04 -17.14 10.69
C LYS A 89 -9.42 -16.73 11.18
N SER A 90 -10.08 -17.60 11.93
CA SER A 90 -11.37 -17.31 12.56
C SER A 90 -11.28 -16.29 13.68
N GLU A 91 -10.13 -16.26 14.36
CA GLU A 91 -9.86 -15.33 15.46
C GLU A 91 -8.53 -14.62 15.24
N LEU A 92 -8.52 -13.32 15.48
CA LEU A 92 -7.33 -12.50 15.48
C LEU A 92 -7.09 -11.94 16.89
N SER A 93 -5.83 -11.91 17.30
CA SER A 93 -5.45 -11.22 18.52
C SER A 93 -5.53 -9.71 18.34
N PRO A 94 -5.62 -8.93 19.43
CA PRO A 94 -5.59 -7.45 19.34
C PRO A 94 -4.29 -6.89 18.73
N LEU A 95 -3.27 -7.71 18.55
CA LEU A 95 -1.98 -7.32 17.95
C LEU A 95 -1.88 -7.69 16.45
N ASP A 96 -2.87 -8.42 15.92
CA ASP A 96 -2.88 -8.85 14.53
C ASP A 96 -3.47 -7.79 13.63
N PHE A 97 -2.85 -7.56 12.49
CA PHE A 97 -3.42 -6.72 11.44
C PHE A 97 -4.37 -7.52 10.56
N ARG A 98 -5.45 -6.87 10.14
CA ARG A 98 -6.30 -7.30 9.02
C ARG A 98 -5.79 -6.71 7.73
N PHE A 99 -5.85 -7.48 6.66
CA PHE A 99 -5.52 -7.03 5.33
C PHE A 99 -6.77 -6.61 4.57
N PHE A 100 -6.69 -5.45 3.92
CA PHE A 100 -7.66 -4.95 2.97
C PHE A 100 -6.93 -4.60 1.68
N PHE A 101 -7.49 -4.99 0.56
CA PHE A 101 -6.99 -4.63 -0.75
C PHE A 101 -8.11 -3.99 -1.55
N PHE A 102 -7.81 -2.89 -2.21
CA PHE A 102 -8.74 -2.18 -3.06
C PHE A 102 -8.19 -2.24 -4.48
N SER A 103 -8.84 -3.02 -5.32
CA SER A 103 -8.49 -3.13 -6.72
C SER A 103 -8.87 -1.85 -7.46
N TRP A 104 -8.14 -1.53 -8.53
CA TRP A 104 -8.47 -0.35 -9.33
C TRP A 104 -9.93 -0.37 -9.83
N PHE A 105 -10.50 -1.52 -10.08
CA PHE A 105 -11.86 -1.68 -10.57
C PHE A 105 -12.94 -1.60 -9.48
N ASP A 106 -12.56 -1.51 -8.21
CA ASP A 106 -13.48 -1.28 -7.08
C ASP A 106 -13.88 0.19 -6.96
N GLN A 107 -13.24 1.09 -7.74
CA GLN A 107 -13.53 2.51 -7.74
C GLN A 107 -14.50 2.87 -8.86
N ASP A 108 -15.70 3.32 -8.51
CA ASP A 108 -16.74 3.71 -9.45
C ASP A 108 -16.31 4.84 -10.41
N GLU A 109 -15.38 5.68 -9.96
CA GLU A 109 -14.86 6.80 -10.75
C GLU A 109 -13.88 6.36 -11.85
N TYR A 110 -13.33 5.14 -11.80
CA TYR A 110 -12.37 4.64 -12.77
C TYR A 110 -13.07 4.05 -13.99
N THR A 111 -13.88 4.89 -14.61
CA THR A 111 -14.63 4.58 -15.83
C THR A 111 -14.58 5.74 -16.83
N LEU A 112 -14.63 5.44 -18.12
CA LEU A 112 -14.73 6.43 -19.19
C LEU A 112 -15.89 6.11 -20.14
N PRO A 113 -16.75 7.09 -20.43
CA PRO A 113 -17.82 6.92 -21.42
C PRO A 113 -17.28 6.86 -22.85
N GLY A 114 -18.13 6.49 -23.79
CA GLY A 114 -17.85 6.53 -25.22
C GLY A 114 -17.36 5.21 -25.81
N ARG A 115 -16.73 5.29 -26.99
CA ARG A 115 -16.15 4.15 -27.71
C ARG A 115 -14.62 4.21 -27.61
N GLY A 116 -13.95 3.08 -27.50
CA GLY A 116 -12.50 2.98 -27.46
C GLY A 116 -12.03 1.61 -27.90
N ARG A 117 -10.79 1.56 -28.38
CA ARG A 117 -10.06 0.31 -28.63
C ARG A 117 -8.79 0.34 -27.78
N TRP A 118 -8.37 -0.80 -27.36
CA TRP A 118 -7.12 -1.05 -26.65
C TRP A 118 -6.34 -2.16 -27.35
N SER A 119 -5.13 -2.43 -26.92
CA SER A 119 -4.28 -3.44 -27.54
C SER A 119 -4.73 -4.86 -27.15
N ARG A 120 -4.25 -5.84 -27.89
CA ARG A 120 -4.51 -7.25 -27.61
C ARG A 120 -3.93 -7.67 -26.24
N GLU A 121 -2.79 -7.13 -25.87
CA GLU A 121 -2.16 -7.39 -24.58
C GLU A 121 -3.06 -6.94 -23.42
N LEU A 122 -3.75 -5.82 -23.57
CA LEU A 122 -4.73 -5.36 -22.58
C LEU A 122 -6.00 -6.22 -22.56
N ASP A 123 -6.44 -6.73 -23.72
CA ASP A 123 -7.55 -7.73 -23.73
C ASP A 123 -7.16 -8.98 -22.97
N GLU A 124 -5.98 -9.52 -23.21
CA GLU A 124 -5.45 -10.70 -22.51
C GLU A 124 -5.32 -10.44 -21.02
N TYR A 125 -4.84 -9.26 -20.61
CA TYR A 125 -4.79 -8.81 -19.22
C TYR A 125 -6.17 -8.78 -18.57
N PHE A 126 -7.15 -8.13 -19.20
CA PHE A 126 -8.50 -8.05 -18.65
C PHE A 126 -9.14 -9.43 -18.50
N LEU A 127 -9.01 -10.29 -19.50
CA LEU A 127 -9.50 -11.67 -19.43
C LEU A 127 -8.82 -12.49 -18.34
N SER A 128 -7.54 -12.27 -18.10
CA SER A 128 -6.82 -12.92 -17.01
C SER A 128 -7.31 -12.44 -15.66
N LEU A 129 -7.45 -11.12 -15.50
CA LEU A 129 -7.93 -10.49 -14.28
C LEU A 129 -9.34 -10.92 -13.92
N GLU A 130 -10.27 -10.93 -14.91
CA GLU A 130 -11.64 -11.41 -14.73
C GLU A 130 -11.68 -12.89 -14.28
N ARG A 131 -10.82 -13.73 -14.84
CA ARG A 131 -10.72 -15.16 -14.44
C ARG A 131 -10.15 -15.34 -13.03
N GLU A 132 -9.15 -14.54 -12.66
CA GLU A 132 -8.51 -14.60 -11.34
C GLU A 132 -9.42 -14.09 -10.22
N THR A 133 -10.13 -13.00 -10.48
CA THR A 133 -10.91 -12.28 -9.47
C THR A 133 -12.41 -12.66 -9.47
N GLY A 134 -12.91 -13.23 -10.56
CA GLY A 134 -14.34 -13.49 -10.75
C GLY A 134 -15.16 -12.23 -11.08
N VAL A 135 -14.53 -11.08 -11.20
CA VAL A 135 -15.17 -9.79 -11.55
C VAL A 135 -15.36 -9.71 -13.07
N VAL A 136 -16.45 -9.11 -13.50
CA VAL A 136 -16.69 -8.78 -14.93
C VAL A 136 -16.45 -7.29 -15.10
N LEU A 137 -15.39 -6.93 -15.80
CA LEU A 137 -15.05 -5.55 -16.10
C LEU A 137 -15.96 -4.98 -17.20
N ASP A 138 -16.55 -3.83 -16.95
CA ASP A 138 -17.33 -3.15 -17.98
C ASP A 138 -16.44 -2.43 -19.02
N ALA A 139 -17.06 -2.02 -20.13
CA ALA A 139 -16.34 -1.36 -21.20
C ALA A 139 -15.81 0.04 -20.82
N GLY A 140 -16.40 0.70 -19.84
CA GLY A 140 -15.95 1.98 -19.30
C GLY A 140 -14.68 1.84 -18.49
N GLN A 141 -14.65 0.84 -17.59
CA GLN A 141 -13.48 0.48 -16.79
C GLN A 141 -12.29 0.07 -17.69
N LYS A 142 -12.52 -0.79 -18.67
CA LYS A 142 -11.49 -1.20 -19.65
C LYS A 142 -10.93 0.00 -20.43
N ARG A 143 -11.79 0.95 -20.83
CA ARG A 143 -11.35 2.20 -21.50
C ARG A 143 -10.53 3.09 -20.58
N TRP A 144 -10.98 3.25 -19.34
CA TRP A 144 -10.26 4.05 -18.35
C TRP A 144 -8.86 3.47 -18.12
N TYR A 145 -8.76 2.17 -17.83
CA TYR A 145 -7.48 1.51 -17.61
C TYR A 145 -6.54 1.63 -18.82
N ALA A 146 -7.05 1.38 -20.03
CA ALA A 146 -6.28 1.51 -21.26
C ALA A 146 -5.78 2.94 -21.50
N ARG A 147 -6.55 3.95 -21.08
CA ARG A 147 -6.13 5.36 -21.17
C ARG A 147 -5.06 5.68 -20.14
N MET A 148 -5.26 5.24 -18.88
CA MET A 148 -4.28 5.45 -17.81
C MET A 148 -2.97 4.71 -18.08
N ALA A 149 -3.01 3.51 -18.65
CA ALA A 149 -1.82 2.75 -19.00
C ALA A 149 -0.90 3.49 -19.99
N ARG A 150 -1.47 4.33 -20.89
CA ARG A 150 -0.68 5.19 -21.78
C ARG A 150 -0.01 6.34 -21.06
N VAL A 151 -0.59 6.82 -19.96
CA VAL A 151 -0.05 7.91 -19.15
C VAL A 151 1.00 7.39 -18.18
N MET A 152 0.69 6.28 -17.50
CA MET A 152 1.52 5.72 -16.43
C MET A 152 2.64 4.82 -16.94
N GLY A 153 2.54 4.29 -18.15
CA GLY A 153 3.53 3.36 -18.71
C GLY A 153 3.78 2.17 -17.78
N ALA A 154 5.05 1.90 -17.47
CA ALA A 154 5.46 0.78 -16.64
C ALA A 154 4.94 0.86 -15.19
N SER A 155 4.59 2.05 -14.68
CA SER A 155 4.07 2.23 -13.33
C SER A 155 2.58 1.87 -13.20
N MET A 156 1.89 1.56 -14.30
CA MET A 156 0.43 1.35 -14.28
C MET A 156 0.00 0.26 -13.29
N LYS A 157 0.68 -0.87 -13.30
CA LYS A 157 0.35 -2.00 -12.41
C LYS A 157 0.72 -1.76 -10.95
N GLN A 158 1.70 -0.91 -10.70
CA GLN A 158 2.07 -0.50 -9.36
C GLN A 158 1.03 0.44 -8.76
N GLU A 159 0.62 1.46 -9.52
CA GLU A 159 -0.29 2.50 -9.05
C GLU A 159 -1.75 2.03 -9.04
N TYR A 160 -2.11 1.18 -9.99
CA TYR A 160 -3.48 0.67 -10.19
C TYR A 160 -3.49 -0.86 -10.32
N PRO A 161 -3.06 -1.60 -9.29
CA PRO A 161 -3.04 -3.06 -9.34
C PRO A 161 -4.46 -3.65 -9.30
N GLY A 162 -4.66 -4.74 -10.01
CA GLY A 162 -5.90 -5.51 -9.95
C GLY A 162 -5.92 -6.55 -8.84
N THR A 163 -4.73 -7.02 -8.41
CA THR A 163 -4.59 -8.02 -7.35
C THR A 163 -3.39 -7.70 -6.45
N PRO A 164 -3.36 -8.21 -5.19
CA PRO A 164 -2.20 -8.07 -4.33
C PRO A 164 -0.93 -8.66 -4.95
N GLN A 165 -1.05 -9.76 -5.69
CA GLN A 165 0.06 -10.43 -6.36
C GLN A 165 0.66 -9.53 -7.43
N GLU A 166 -0.19 -8.87 -8.21
CA GLU A 166 0.24 -7.88 -9.21
C GLU A 166 0.98 -6.70 -8.57
N ALA A 167 0.45 -6.17 -7.46
CA ALA A 167 1.10 -5.09 -6.72
C ALA A 167 2.52 -5.47 -6.25
N PHE A 168 2.72 -6.71 -5.80
CA PHE A 168 4.03 -7.19 -5.33
C PHE A 168 5.00 -7.56 -6.46
N ALA A 169 4.50 -7.91 -7.64
CA ALA A 169 5.34 -8.31 -8.77
C ALA A 169 6.08 -7.13 -9.40
N THR A 170 5.49 -5.93 -9.41
CA THR A 170 6.01 -4.77 -10.13
C THR A 170 7.36 -4.25 -9.64
N GLY A 171 7.83 -4.67 -8.47
CA GLY A 171 9.17 -4.31 -7.97
C GLY A 171 10.29 -5.28 -8.36
N GLU A 172 9.96 -6.45 -8.91
CA GLU A 172 10.95 -7.51 -9.22
C GLU A 172 11.52 -7.39 -10.64
N GLU A 173 10.74 -6.92 -11.61
CA GLU A 173 11.13 -6.86 -13.03
C GLU A 173 12.27 -5.88 -13.33
N GLY A 174 12.58 -4.96 -12.42
CA GLY A 174 13.65 -3.95 -12.59
C GLY A 174 14.91 -4.17 -11.77
N SER A 175 15.00 -5.19 -10.91
CA SER A 175 16.10 -5.28 -9.95
C SER A 175 16.58 -6.69 -9.65
N ILE A 176 17.49 -7.20 -10.49
CA ILE A 176 18.36 -8.35 -10.15
C ILE A 176 19.14 -8.12 -8.83
N TYR A 177 19.26 -6.87 -8.40
CA TYR A 177 19.98 -6.45 -7.19
C TYR A 177 19.07 -5.81 -6.11
N GLY A 178 17.76 -5.85 -6.24
CA GLY A 178 16.83 -5.14 -5.35
C GLY A 178 17.03 -5.43 -3.87
N SER A 179 17.13 -6.71 -3.49
CA SER A 179 17.40 -7.13 -2.12
C SER A 179 18.76 -6.62 -1.61
N ARG A 180 19.77 -6.61 -2.48
CA ARG A 180 21.13 -6.18 -2.14
C ARG A 180 21.23 -4.67 -1.99
N ILE A 181 20.53 -3.92 -2.85
CA ILE A 181 20.44 -2.46 -2.77
C ILE A 181 19.67 -2.04 -1.51
N MET A 182 18.58 -2.72 -1.19
CA MET A 182 17.82 -2.46 0.04
C MET A 182 18.65 -2.75 1.28
N ALA A 183 19.35 -3.88 1.33
CA ALA A 183 20.26 -4.21 2.45
C ALA A 183 21.40 -3.18 2.60
N LEU A 184 21.92 -2.62 1.51
CA LEU A 184 22.94 -1.55 1.54
C LEU A 184 22.37 -0.23 2.05
N ARG A 185 21.17 0.15 1.60
CA ARG A 185 20.44 1.34 2.09
C ARG A 185 20.09 1.24 3.58
N GLU A 186 19.74 0.03 4.03
CA GLU A 186 19.51 -0.25 5.45
C GLU A 186 20.75 -0.06 6.34
N ARG A 187 21.93 -0.30 5.78
CA ARG A 187 23.22 -0.09 6.49
C ARG A 187 23.73 1.33 6.43
N GLY A 188 22.97 2.27 5.80
CA GLY A 188 23.34 3.69 5.75
C GLY A 188 24.52 3.99 4.81
N ARG A 189 24.72 3.18 3.81
CA ARG A 189 25.75 3.35 2.77
C ARG A 189 25.13 3.63 1.41
#